data_8c1b6d7a327cf082ce96c6a2601778ba
#
_entry.id   8c1b6d7a327cf082ce96c6a2601778ba
#
_cell.length_a   1.000
_cell.length_b   1.000
_cell.length_c   1.000
_cell.angle_alpha   90.00
_cell.angle_beta   90.00
_cell.angle_gamma   90.00
#
_symmetry.space_group_name_H-M   'P 1'
#
loop_
_entity.id
_entity.type
_entity.pdbx_description
1 polymer ?
#
loop_
_entity_poly.entity_id
_entity_poly.type
_entity_poly.pdbx_seq_one_letter_code
_entity_poly.pdbx_strand_id
1 'polypeptide(L)' 'MDYRKEIEKMINSIQSEKILRYIYLFIADIPKRYWR' A
#
# COMPACT_ATOMS: atom_id res chain seq x y z
N MET A 1 -1.14 17.96 0.22
CA MET A 1 -1.62 16.69 0.79
C MET A 1 -0.48 15.69 0.90
N ASP A 2 -0.34 15.06 2.05
CA ASP A 2 0.68 14.03 2.24
C ASP A 2 0.07 12.66 1.94
N TYR A 3 0.25 12.21 0.72
CA TYR A 3 -0.32 10.93 0.26
C TYR A 3 0.23 9.75 1.05
N ARG A 4 1.50 9.80 1.44
CA ARG A 4 2.11 8.71 2.21
C ARG A 4 1.39 8.51 3.54
N LYS A 5 1.13 9.59 4.27
CA LYS A 5 0.41 9.51 5.53
C LYS A 5 -1.01 9.03 5.35
N GLU A 6 -1.67 9.48 4.30
CA GLU A 6 -3.04 9.06 4.02
C GLU A 6 -3.10 7.57 3.69
N ILE A 7 -2.13 7.09 2.92
CA ILE A 7 -2.05 5.67 2.58
C ILE A 7 -1.81 4.84 3.83
N GLU A 8 -0.91 5.28 4.71
CA GLU A 8 -0.65 4.59 5.97
C GLU A 8 -1.90 4.47 6.83
N LYS A 9 -2.68 5.55 6.93
CA LYS A 9 -3.93 5.53 7.68
C LYS A 9 -4.90 4.50 7.12
N MET A 10 -5.04 4.47 5.80
CA MET A 10 -5.94 3.53 5.16
C MET A 10 -5.51 2.10 5.39
N ILE A 11 -4.22 1.82 5.23
CA ILE A 11 -3.68 0.47 5.43
C ILE A 11 -3.87 0.04 6.88
N ASN A 12 -3.59 0.93 7.82
CA ASN A 12 -3.71 0.60 9.24
C ASN A 12 -5.15 0.34 9.68
N SER A 13 -6.12 0.86 8.95
CA SER A 13 -7.53 0.63 9.27
C SER A 13 -8.10 -0.62 8.62
N ILE A 14 -7.36 -1.25 7.70
CA ILE A 14 -7.81 -2.48 7.05
C ILE A 14 -7.50 -3.67 7.96
N GLN A 15 -8.53 -4.43 8.30
CA GLN A 15 -8.38 -5.60 9.15
C GLN A 15 -8.38 -6.92 8.38
N SER A 16 -8.68 -6.87 7.10
CA SER A 16 -8.72 -8.06 6.26
C SER A 16 -7.33 -8.35 5.68
N GLU A 17 -6.76 -9.48 6.04
CA GLU A 17 -5.48 -9.89 5.48
C GLU A 17 -5.56 -10.15 3.99
N LYS A 18 -6.71 -10.60 3.51
CA LYS A 18 -6.92 -10.84 2.10
C LYS A 18 -6.78 -9.54 1.31
N ILE A 19 -7.37 -8.47 1.82
CA ILE A 19 -7.27 -7.16 1.17
C ILE A 19 -5.85 -6.62 1.28
N LEU A 20 -5.21 -6.78 2.43
CA LEU A 20 -3.82 -6.37 2.60
C LEU A 20 -2.90 -7.07 1.63
N ARG A 21 -3.17 -8.35 1.35
CA ARG A 21 -2.41 -9.11 0.38
C ARG A 21 -2.55 -8.53 -1.02
N TYR A 22 -3.76 -8.13 -1.40
CA TYR A 22 -3.98 -7.49 -2.70
C TYR A 22 -3.20 -6.20 -2.81
N ILE A 23 -3.22 -5.40 -1.75
CA ILE A 23 -2.48 -4.14 -1.73
C ILE A 23 -0.98 -4.41 -1.85
N TYR A 24 -0.50 -5.40 -1.12
CA TYR A 24 0.91 -5.79 -1.19
C TYR A 24 1.32 -6.16 -2.62
N LEU A 25 0.51 -7.00 -3.27
CA LEU A 25 0.80 -7.43 -4.64
C LEU A 25 0.77 -6.25 -5.62
N PHE A 26 -0.17 -5.35 -5.42
CA PHE A 26 -0.28 -4.16 -6.26
C PHE A 26 0.98 -3.30 -6.13
N ILE A 27 1.41 -3.05 -4.91
CA ILE A 27 2.59 -2.23 -4.66
C ILE A 27 3.85 -2.93 -5.19
N ALA A 28 3.95 -4.23 -4.97
CA ALA A 28 5.10 -5.01 -5.43
C ALA A 28 5.23 -5.04 -6.95
N ASP A 29 4.12 -4.83 -7.66
CA ASP A 29 4.10 -4.81 -9.12
C ASP A 29 4.55 -3.46 -9.69
N ILE A 30 4.69 -2.44 -8.87
CA ILE A 30 5.16 -1.14 -9.31
C ILE A 30 6.62 -1.26 -9.78
N PRO A 31 6.97 -0.71 -10.96
CA PRO A 31 8.34 -0.80 -11.46
C PRO A 31 9.37 -0.33 -10.45
N LYS A 32 10.48 -1.04 -10.38
CA LYS A 32 11.53 -0.74 -9.42
C LYS A 32 12.12 0.66 -9.58
N ARG A 33 12.02 1.25 -10.75
CA ARG A 33 12.52 2.60 -10.98
C ARG A 33 11.82 3.66 -10.13
N TYR A 34 10.67 3.33 -9.56
CA TYR A 34 9.95 4.22 -8.66
C TYR A 34 10.28 3.96 -7.20
N TRP A 35 11.06 2.93 -6.91
CA TRP A 35 11.47 2.59 -5.56
C TRP A 35 12.82 3.24 -5.24
N ARG A 36 13.06 3.39 -3.96
CA ARG A 36 14.34 3.88 -3.48
C ARG A 36 15.14 2.79 -2.83
#